data_6eecec4ffba973c200baa26a43efe0b9
#
_entry.id   6eecec4ffba973c200baa26a43efe0b9
#
_cell.length_a   1.000
_cell.length_b   1.000
_cell.length_c   1.000
_cell.angle_alpha   90.00
_cell.angle_beta   90.00
_cell.angle_gamma   90.00
#
_symmetry.space_group_name_H-M   'P 1'
#
loop_
_entity.id
_entity.type
_entity.pdbx_description
1 polymer ?
#
loop_
_entity_poly.entity_id
_entity_poly.type
_entity_poly.pdbx_seq_one_letter_code
_entity_poly.pdbx_strand_id
1 'polypeptide(L)'
;YSLAGLFALWASTQTDLFYGVAAASPSVWFPGWMEFEQQHPIQAQHVYLSLGDKEERTKNTIMAAVGDHIRTLHSRLTERGADCTLEWNSGGHFKDADLRTAKAFQWVMEEHT
;
A
#
# COMPACT_ATOMS: atom_id res chain seq x y z
N TYR A 1 -5.15 -0.56 6.92
CA TYR A 1 -6.23 -1.02 6.07
C TYR A 1 -7.06 0.16 5.57
N SER A 2 -7.44 0.14 4.30
CA SER A 2 -8.30 1.17 3.70
C SER A 2 -7.69 2.57 3.86
N LEU A 3 -8.45 3.56 4.34
CA LEU A 3 -7.94 4.93 4.56
C LEU A 3 -6.84 4.95 5.62
N ALA A 4 -6.91 4.09 6.62
CA ALA A 4 -5.84 4.00 7.61
C ALA A 4 -4.53 3.50 6.97
N GLY A 5 -4.63 2.60 5.99
CA GLY A 5 -3.47 2.17 5.21
C GLY A 5 -2.87 3.32 4.40
N LEU A 6 -3.72 4.13 3.79
CA LEU A 6 -3.27 5.33 3.09
C LEU A 6 -2.61 6.32 4.06
N PHE A 7 -3.21 6.51 5.24
CA PHE A 7 -2.63 7.39 6.26
C PHE A 7 -1.24 6.93 6.66
N ALA A 8 -1.05 5.62 6.84
CA ALA A 8 0.27 5.06 7.19
C ALA A 8 1.31 5.36 6.11
N LEU A 9 0.94 5.20 4.84
CA LEU A 9 1.81 5.55 3.72
C LEU A 9 2.13 7.05 3.72
N TRP A 10 1.11 7.88 3.93
CA TRP A 10 1.30 9.34 3.98
C TRP A 10 2.22 9.74 5.13
N ALA A 11 2.02 9.16 6.32
CA ALA A 11 2.86 9.47 7.48
C ALA A 11 4.34 9.20 7.17
N SER A 12 4.62 8.14 6.40
CA SER A 12 5.98 7.80 6.00
C SER A 12 6.57 8.78 4.98
N THR A 13 5.76 9.66 4.37
CA THR A 13 6.29 10.74 3.53
C THR A 13 6.76 11.92 4.36
N GLN A 14 6.32 12.01 5.62
CA GLN A 14 6.56 13.17 6.49
C GLN A 14 7.78 13.01 7.40
N THR A 15 8.28 11.80 7.58
CA THR A 15 9.39 11.52 8.49
C THR A 15 10.09 10.23 8.08
N ASP A 16 11.36 10.10 8.46
CA ASP A 16 12.16 8.89 8.23
C ASP A 16 12.22 7.97 9.47
N LEU A 17 11.38 8.25 10.48
CA LEU A 17 11.41 7.51 11.73
C LEU A 17 10.81 6.11 11.64
N PHE A 18 10.03 5.80 10.61
CA PHE A 18 9.37 4.51 10.49
C PHE A 18 10.28 3.49 9.80
N TYR A 19 10.50 2.37 10.47
CA TYR A 19 11.20 1.22 9.89
C TYR A 19 10.47 0.67 8.67
N GLY A 20 9.16 0.56 8.77
CA GLY A 20 8.34 0.00 7.71
C GLY A 20 6.90 0.44 7.78
N VAL A 21 6.18 0.14 6.72
CA VAL A 21 4.74 0.43 6.62
C VAL A 21 4.01 -0.84 6.21
N ALA A 22 3.00 -1.19 6.99
CA ALA A 22 2.10 -2.31 6.71
C ALA A 22 0.78 -1.77 6.18
N ALA A 23 0.61 -1.79 4.86
CA ALA A 23 -0.56 -1.20 4.22
C ALA A 23 -1.35 -2.28 3.46
N ALA A 24 -2.35 -2.85 4.13
CA ALA A 24 -3.26 -3.82 3.53
C ALA A 24 -4.44 -3.08 2.89
N SER A 25 -4.67 -3.33 1.61
CA SER A 25 -5.74 -2.70 0.83
C SER A 25 -5.85 -1.17 1.06
N PRO A 26 -4.73 -0.44 0.95
CA PRO A 26 -4.75 1.00 1.20
C PRO A 26 -5.55 1.72 0.11
N SER A 27 -6.21 2.82 0.49
CA SER A 27 -7.04 3.61 -0.41
C SER A 27 -6.19 4.50 -1.35
N VAL A 28 -5.26 3.89 -2.09
CA VAL A 28 -4.34 4.62 -2.97
C VAL A 28 -5.03 5.22 -4.19
N TRP A 29 -6.32 4.90 -4.38
CA TRP A 29 -7.17 5.55 -5.38
C TRP A 29 -7.50 7.00 -5.01
N PHE A 30 -7.23 7.42 -3.76
CA PHE A 30 -7.61 8.75 -3.27
C PHE A 30 -7.04 9.84 -4.19
N PRO A 31 -7.88 10.79 -4.65
CA PRO A 31 -7.43 11.79 -5.62
C PRO A 31 -6.25 12.61 -5.09
N GLY A 32 -5.23 12.74 -5.96
CA GLY A 32 -4.04 13.52 -5.63
C GLY A 32 -2.94 12.75 -4.90
N TRP A 33 -3.22 11.53 -4.41
CA TRP A 33 -2.23 10.78 -3.65
C TRP A 33 -0.98 10.43 -4.48
N MET A 34 -1.19 9.93 -5.70
CA MET A 34 -0.05 9.47 -6.51
C MET A 34 0.88 10.62 -6.89
N GLU A 35 0.32 11.79 -7.17
CA GLU A 35 1.09 13.00 -7.46
C GLU A 35 1.82 13.52 -6.22
N PHE A 36 1.14 13.49 -5.08
CA PHE A 36 1.75 13.89 -3.80
C PHE A 36 2.94 13.00 -3.47
N GLU A 37 2.78 11.68 -3.59
CA GLU A 37 3.84 10.71 -3.28
C GLU A 37 5.04 10.88 -4.21
N GLN A 38 4.81 11.25 -5.47
CA GLN A 38 5.89 11.50 -6.41
C GLN A 38 6.76 12.69 -5.97
N GLN A 39 6.13 13.73 -5.41
CA GLN A 39 6.82 14.93 -4.94
C GLN A 39 7.38 14.76 -3.52
N HIS A 40 6.73 13.93 -2.72
CA HIS A 40 7.10 13.68 -1.32
C HIS A 40 7.19 12.15 -1.13
N PRO A 41 8.31 11.53 -1.52
CA PRO A 41 8.41 10.07 -1.51
C PRO A 41 8.27 9.45 -0.12
N ILE A 42 7.66 8.27 -0.10
CA ILE A 42 7.63 7.42 1.10
C ILE A 42 9.07 7.14 1.52
N GLN A 43 9.38 7.36 2.80
CA GLN A 43 10.75 7.27 3.31
C GLN A 43 11.08 5.92 3.94
N ALA A 44 10.08 5.12 4.33
CA ALA A 44 10.30 3.82 4.93
C ALA A 44 11.01 2.87 3.95
N GLN A 45 11.94 2.08 4.46
CA GLN A 45 12.72 1.14 3.65
C GLN A 45 12.03 -0.20 3.46
N HIS A 46 11.01 -0.50 4.25
CA HIS A 46 10.26 -1.76 4.19
C HIS A 46 8.79 -1.45 4.06
N VAL A 47 8.19 -1.75 2.92
CA VAL A 47 6.80 -1.40 2.65
C VAL A 47 6.05 -2.64 2.15
N TYR A 48 5.01 -3.01 2.88
CA TYR A 48 4.10 -4.06 2.47
C TYR A 48 2.83 -3.43 1.91
N LEU A 49 2.51 -3.83 0.69
CA LEU A 49 1.28 -3.44 0.02
C LEU A 49 0.48 -4.70 -0.31
N SER A 50 -0.82 -4.65 -0.15
CA SER A 50 -1.69 -5.73 -0.61
C SER A 50 -2.98 -5.18 -1.18
N LEU A 51 -3.64 -5.99 -1.99
CA LEU A 51 -4.92 -5.65 -2.59
C LEU A 51 -5.71 -6.92 -2.89
N GLY A 52 -7.03 -6.85 -2.74
CA GLY A 52 -7.91 -7.91 -3.22
C GLY A 52 -8.01 -7.85 -4.75
N ASP A 53 -8.00 -9.01 -5.40
CA ASP A 53 -7.95 -9.07 -6.86
C ASP A 53 -9.23 -8.59 -7.54
N LYS A 54 -10.30 -8.37 -6.77
CA LYS A 54 -11.57 -7.84 -7.27
C LYS A 54 -11.80 -6.37 -6.93
N GLU A 55 -10.88 -5.74 -6.18
CA GLU A 55 -11.08 -4.34 -5.76
C GLU A 55 -11.06 -3.38 -6.93
N GLU A 56 -10.25 -3.63 -7.96
CA GLU A 56 -10.21 -2.79 -9.14
C GLU A 56 -11.38 -3.00 -10.09
N ARG A 57 -12.24 -3.99 -9.81
CA ARG A 57 -13.42 -4.29 -10.62
C ARG A 57 -14.68 -3.57 -10.15
N THR A 58 -14.56 -2.65 -9.22
CA THR A 58 -15.70 -1.86 -8.73
C THR A 58 -16.27 -0.98 -9.86
N LYS A 59 -17.57 -0.67 -9.78
CA LYS A 59 -18.23 0.21 -10.73
C LYS A 59 -17.87 1.67 -10.54
N ASN A 60 -17.34 2.03 -9.38
CA ASN A 60 -16.86 3.39 -9.13
C ASN A 60 -15.52 3.58 -9.84
N THR A 61 -15.48 4.40 -10.88
CA THR A 61 -14.30 4.55 -11.73
C THR A 61 -13.12 5.17 -10.99
N ILE A 62 -13.36 6.03 -10.00
CA ILE A 62 -12.29 6.63 -9.19
C ILE A 62 -11.64 5.54 -8.33
N MET A 63 -12.45 4.73 -7.65
CA MET A 63 -11.94 3.67 -6.78
C MET A 63 -11.32 2.52 -7.59
N ALA A 64 -11.78 2.30 -8.81
CA ALA A 64 -11.24 1.24 -9.67
C ALA A 64 -9.77 1.49 -10.04
N ALA A 65 -9.31 2.72 -9.98
CA ALA A 65 -7.92 3.08 -10.24
C ALA A 65 -6.95 2.49 -9.20
N VAL A 66 -7.46 1.93 -8.10
CA VAL A 66 -6.64 1.36 -7.01
C VAL A 66 -5.65 0.31 -7.53
N GLY A 67 -6.04 -0.52 -8.49
CA GLY A 67 -5.16 -1.56 -9.02
C GLY A 67 -3.94 -0.98 -9.73
N ASP A 68 -4.15 -0.06 -10.65
CA ASP A 68 -3.06 0.57 -11.38
C ASP A 68 -2.19 1.42 -10.46
N HIS A 69 -2.80 2.13 -9.51
CA HIS A 69 -2.07 2.96 -8.56
C HIS A 69 -1.15 2.13 -7.68
N ILE A 70 -1.64 0.99 -7.16
CA ILE A 70 -0.82 0.16 -6.26
C ILE A 70 0.34 -0.51 -7.02
N ARG A 71 0.13 -0.91 -8.27
CA ARG A 71 1.20 -1.44 -9.11
C ARG A 71 2.28 -0.38 -9.36
N THR A 72 1.85 0.82 -9.70
CA THR A 72 2.76 1.95 -9.93
C THR A 72 3.56 2.29 -8.67
N LEU A 73 2.88 2.35 -7.52
CA LEU A 73 3.53 2.65 -6.25
C LEU A 73 4.58 1.59 -5.90
N HIS A 74 4.24 0.32 -6.06
CA HIS A 74 5.18 -0.79 -5.85
C HIS A 74 6.42 -0.64 -6.75
N SER A 75 6.22 -0.33 -8.03
CA SER A 75 7.33 -0.13 -8.97
C SER A 75 8.22 1.03 -8.55
N ARG A 76 7.63 2.15 -8.17
CA ARG A 76 8.39 3.33 -7.72
C ARG A 76 9.25 3.03 -6.50
N LEU A 77 8.66 2.36 -5.50
CA LEU A 77 9.38 2.01 -4.28
C LEU A 77 10.53 1.05 -4.56
N THR A 78 10.28 0.04 -5.39
CA THR A 78 11.30 -0.93 -5.77
C THR A 78 12.45 -0.26 -6.52
N GLU A 79 12.14 0.63 -7.45
CA GLU A 79 13.15 1.37 -8.21
C GLU A 79 14.00 2.29 -7.34
N ARG A 80 13.42 2.82 -6.25
CA ARG A 80 14.15 3.65 -5.29
C ARG A 80 15.01 2.85 -4.31
N GLY A 81 14.97 1.51 -4.39
CA GLY A 81 15.77 0.64 -3.55
C GLY A 81 15.09 0.21 -2.25
N ALA A 82 13.82 0.52 -2.05
CA ALA A 82 13.08 0.05 -0.89
C ALA A 82 12.76 -1.45 -1.03
N ASP A 83 12.73 -2.14 0.11
CA ASP A 83 12.22 -3.51 0.19
C ASP A 83 10.70 -3.44 0.20
N CYS A 84 10.09 -3.58 -0.96
CA CYS A 84 8.66 -3.42 -1.12
C CYS A 84 8.06 -4.66 -1.76
N THR A 85 7.01 -5.19 -1.14
CA THR A 85 6.25 -6.29 -1.70
C THR A 85 4.82 -5.87 -1.99
N LEU A 86 4.23 -6.49 -3.00
CA LEU A 86 2.82 -6.34 -3.34
C LEU A 86 2.19 -7.72 -3.37
N GLU A 87 1.30 -8.01 -2.43
CA GLU A 87 0.58 -9.28 -2.36
C GLU A 87 -0.85 -9.11 -2.83
N TRP A 88 -1.27 -9.99 -3.73
CA TRP A 88 -2.66 -10.04 -4.20
C TRP A 88 -3.42 -11.09 -3.40
N ASN A 89 -4.57 -10.70 -2.87
CA ASN A 89 -5.46 -11.60 -2.13
C ASN A 89 -6.73 -11.86 -2.94
N SER A 90 -7.36 -13.01 -2.71
CA SER A 90 -8.63 -13.34 -3.36
C SER A 90 -9.75 -12.49 -2.79
N GLY A 91 -10.52 -11.84 -3.65
CA GLY A 91 -11.76 -11.19 -3.27
C GLY A 91 -11.74 -9.68 -3.31
N GLY A 92 -12.82 -9.09 -2.78
CA GLY A 92 -13.01 -7.65 -2.74
C GLY A 92 -12.39 -7.00 -1.52
N HIS A 93 -12.74 -5.72 -1.30
CA HIS A 93 -12.12 -4.88 -0.28
C HIS A 93 -12.34 -5.38 1.15
N PHE A 94 -13.48 -5.99 1.42
CA PHE A 94 -13.84 -6.36 2.79
C PHE A 94 -13.60 -7.84 3.14
N LYS A 95 -13.06 -8.61 2.20
CA LYS A 95 -12.83 -10.04 2.47
C LYS A 95 -11.56 -10.23 3.29
N ASP A 96 -11.69 -10.91 4.43
CA ASP A 96 -10.57 -11.29 5.30
C ASP A 96 -9.70 -10.10 5.72
N ALA A 97 -10.32 -8.96 6.04
CA ALA A 97 -9.62 -7.74 6.42
C ALA A 97 -8.67 -7.96 7.59
N ASP A 98 -9.09 -8.73 8.59
CA ASP A 98 -8.28 -9.06 9.76
C ASP A 98 -7.06 -9.90 9.37
N LEU A 99 -7.24 -10.93 8.56
CA LEU A 99 -6.15 -11.79 8.10
C LEU A 99 -5.16 -11.00 7.23
N ARG A 100 -5.66 -10.16 6.33
CA ARG A 100 -4.82 -9.34 5.47
C ARG A 100 -3.97 -8.36 6.28
N THR A 101 -4.56 -7.76 7.31
CA THR A 101 -3.86 -6.84 8.21
C THR A 101 -2.80 -7.58 9.02
N ALA A 102 -3.13 -8.75 9.55
CA ALA A 102 -2.17 -9.57 10.29
C ALA A 102 -0.97 -9.95 9.43
N LYS A 103 -1.20 -10.35 8.18
CA LYS A 103 -0.13 -10.69 7.24
C LYS A 103 0.78 -9.49 6.97
N ALA A 104 0.19 -8.29 6.86
CA ALA A 104 0.95 -7.07 6.63
C ALA A 104 1.91 -6.79 7.79
N PHE A 105 1.41 -6.84 9.01
CA PHE A 105 2.24 -6.64 10.20
C PHE A 105 3.30 -7.72 10.33
N GLN A 106 2.95 -8.97 10.09
CA GLN A 106 3.91 -10.07 10.15
C GLN A 106 5.07 -9.84 9.19
N TRP A 107 4.78 -9.46 7.94
CA TRP A 107 5.81 -9.22 6.94
C TRP A 107 6.77 -8.11 7.36
N VAL A 108 6.24 -6.98 7.84
CA VAL A 108 7.07 -5.84 8.24
C VAL A 108 7.93 -6.17 9.45
N MET A 109 7.43 -6.98 10.37
CA MET A 109 8.15 -7.34 11.60
C MET A 109 9.14 -8.46 11.41
N GLU A 110 9.12 -9.17 10.29
CA GLU A 110 10.14 -10.16 9.97
C GLU A 110 11.45 -9.48 9.60
N GLU A 111 12.58 -10.20 9.79
CA GLU A 111 13.87 -9.69 9.34
C GLU A 111 13.99 -9.89 7.83
N HIS A 112 14.11 -8.80 7.11
CA HIS A 112 14.34 -8.79 5.66
C HIS A 112 15.78 -8.37 5.40
N THR A 113 16.65 -9.35 5.41
CA THR A 113 18.08 -9.11 5.17
C THR A 113 18.48 -9.46 3.75
#